data_91633c55006c824f4c2dfab75035b1e8
#
_entry.id   91633c55006c824f4c2dfab75035b1e8
#
_cell.length_a   1.000
_cell.length_b   1.000
_cell.length_c   1.000
_cell.angle_alpha   90.00
_cell.angle_beta   90.00
_cell.angle_gamma   90.00
#
_symmetry.space_group_name_H-M   'P 1'
#
loop_
_entity.id
_entity.type
_entity.pdbx_description
1 polymer ?
#
loop_
_entity_poly.entity_id
_entity_poly.type
_entity_poly.pdbx_seq_one_letter_code
_entity_poly.pdbx_strand_id
1 'polypeptide(L)'
;IRGQLEEYWLNIKVLMYHRRVECLVQCDTDLVWTLDRYLVNSLLENVVNNTVRYTRHKICMSARAEGDWLLVQVTDDGPGFPSAMLGRQAIRDGAQLDPQQGRTGLGLYFCALVADMHGGDGERGYVELSNGGELGGGCFTLQLPRLSSN
;
A
#
# COMPACT_ATOMS: atom_id res chain seq x y z
N ILE A 1 -12.34 -2.15 8.01
CA ILE A 1 -11.00 -1.81 7.49
C ILE A 1 -9.95 -1.88 8.59
N ARG A 2 -10.18 -1.24 9.74
CA ARG A 2 -9.20 -1.30 10.83
C ARG A 2 -8.92 -2.73 11.27
N GLY A 3 -9.97 -3.54 11.46
CA GLY A 3 -9.81 -4.95 11.85
C GLY A 3 -9.00 -5.73 10.83
N GLN A 4 -9.18 -5.45 9.54
CA GLN A 4 -8.41 -6.07 8.47
C GLN A 4 -6.93 -5.70 8.55
N LEU A 5 -6.61 -4.43 8.77
CA LEU A 5 -5.24 -3.98 8.91
C LEU A 5 -4.57 -4.58 10.15
N GLU A 6 -5.28 -4.62 11.27
CA GLU A 6 -4.76 -5.19 12.52
C GLU A 6 -4.55 -6.70 12.39
N GLU A 7 -5.47 -7.42 11.74
CA GLU A 7 -5.32 -8.84 11.47
C GLU A 7 -4.09 -9.11 10.61
N TYR A 8 -3.90 -8.31 9.57
CA TYR A 8 -2.74 -8.42 8.71
C TYR A 8 -1.45 -8.14 9.49
N TRP A 9 -1.45 -7.10 10.30
CA TRP A 9 -0.31 -6.75 11.13
C TRP A 9 0.09 -7.89 12.06
N LEU A 10 -0.91 -8.58 12.66
CA LEU A 10 -0.62 -9.73 13.53
C LEU A 10 0.09 -10.84 12.76
N ASN A 11 -0.27 -11.05 11.51
CA ASN A 11 0.35 -12.08 10.67
C ASN A 11 1.82 -11.78 10.36
N ILE A 12 2.20 -10.52 10.30
CA ILE A 12 3.57 -10.11 9.98
C ILE A 12 4.37 -9.70 11.22
N LYS A 13 3.76 -9.70 12.39
CA LYS A 13 4.36 -9.22 13.63
C LYS A 13 5.68 -9.95 13.96
N VAL A 14 5.73 -11.24 13.75
CA VAL A 14 6.94 -12.04 14.01
C VAL A 14 8.09 -11.55 13.12
N LEU A 15 7.81 -11.33 11.84
CA LEU A 15 8.80 -10.82 10.89
C LEU A 15 9.31 -9.43 11.32
N MET A 16 8.39 -8.55 11.70
CA MET A 16 8.73 -7.20 12.18
C MET A 16 9.58 -7.25 13.43
N TYR A 17 9.23 -8.13 14.36
CA TYR A 17 9.98 -8.31 15.60
C TYR A 17 11.43 -8.72 15.32
N HIS A 18 11.64 -9.69 14.43
CA HIS A 18 12.97 -10.15 14.08
C HIS A 18 13.81 -9.09 13.38
N ARG A 19 13.17 -8.20 12.63
CA ARG A 19 13.85 -7.11 11.94
C ARG A 19 13.92 -5.83 12.76
N ARG A 20 13.36 -5.83 13.98
CA ARG A 20 13.32 -4.66 14.87
C ARG A 20 12.64 -3.47 14.22
N VAL A 21 11.57 -3.73 13.47
CA VAL A 21 10.77 -2.69 12.81
C VAL A 21 9.50 -2.48 13.62
N GLU A 22 9.24 -1.23 13.99
CA GLU A 22 7.99 -0.83 14.65
C GLU A 22 6.92 -0.64 13.58
N CYS A 23 5.76 -1.25 13.78
CA CYS A 23 4.61 -1.10 12.88
C CYS A 23 3.47 -0.42 13.61
N LEU A 24 2.99 0.69 13.03
CA LEU A 24 1.85 1.46 13.55
C LEU A 24 0.67 1.29 12.60
N VAL A 25 -0.52 1.19 13.18
CA VAL A 25 -1.77 1.15 12.41
C VAL A 25 -2.66 2.32 12.84
N GLN A 26 -3.06 3.16 11.87
CA GLN A 26 -3.89 4.32 12.10
C GLN A 26 -5.14 4.22 11.22
N CYS A 27 -6.30 4.02 11.84
CA CYS A 27 -7.55 3.88 11.11
C CYS A 27 -8.72 4.16 12.05
N ASP A 28 -9.68 4.94 11.60
CA ASP A 28 -10.92 5.15 12.36
C ASP A 28 -11.67 3.83 12.52
N THR A 29 -12.21 3.60 13.74
CA THR A 29 -12.93 2.35 14.03
C THR A 29 -14.22 2.21 13.23
N ASP A 30 -14.82 3.35 12.84
CA ASP A 30 -16.09 3.37 12.12
C ASP A 30 -15.96 3.35 10.60
N LEU A 31 -14.74 3.28 10.10
CA LEU A 31 -14.51 3.28 8.67
C LEU A 31 -14.97 1.96 8.04
N VAL A 32 -15.91 2.06 7.10
CA VAL A 32 -16.46 0.91 6.36
C VAL A 32 -16.32 1.20 4.86
N TRP A 33 -15.85 0.20 4.13
CA TRP A 33 -15.66 0.33 2.69
C TRP A 33 -15.88 -1.02 2.02
N THR A 34 -16.53 -1.01 0.86
CA THR A 34 -16.74 -2.22 0.08
C THR A 34 -15.49 -2.48 -0.78
N LEU A 35 -14.87 -3.63 -0.56
CA LEU A 35 -13.70 -4.07 -1.31
C LEU A 35 -13.58 -5.59 -1.30
N ASP A 36 -12.78 -6.13 -2.20
CA ASP A 36 -12.44 -7.54 -2.18
C ASP A 36 -11.35 -7.77 -1.13
N ARG A 37 -11.75 -8.33 0.00
CA ARG A 37 -10.88 -8.52 1.15
C ARG A 37 -9.65 -9.37 0.82
N TYR A 38 -9.84 -10.43 0.05
CA TYR A 38 -8.76 -11.33 -0.30
C TYR A 38 -7.72 -10.64 -1.18
N LEU A 39 -8.18 -9.95 -2.21
CA LEU A 39 -7.28 -9.24 -3.13
C LEU A 39 -6.54 -8.10 -2.44
N VAL A 40 -7.24 -7.33 -1.60
CA VAL A 40 -6.61 -6.21 -0.88
C VAL A 40 -5.60 -6.73 0.15
N ASN A 41 -5.89 -7.83 0.84
CA ASN A 41 -4.91 -8.45 1.73
C ASN A 41 -3.65 -8.90 0.98
N SER A 42 -3.83 -9.51 -0.18
CA SER A 42 -2.70 -9.92 -1.01
C SER A 42 -1.87 -8.72 -1.49
N LEU A 43 -2.54 -7.63 -1.84
CA LEU A 43 -1.88 -6.38 -2.19
C LEU A 43 -1.05 -5.85 -1.03
N LEU A 44 -1.65 -5.75 0.16
CA LEU A 44 -0.95 -5.26 1.34
C LEU A 44 0.25 -6.14 1.70
N GLU A 45 0.12 -7.45 1.56
CA GLU A 45 1.21 -8.38 1.79
C GLU A 45 2.40 -8.08 0.85
N ASN A 46 2.13 -7.88 -0.42
CA ASN A 46 3.17 -7.50 -1.38
C ASN A 46 3.86 -6.18 -1.00
N VAL A 47 3.07 -5.19 -0.63
CA VAL A 47 3.59 -3.87 -0.27
C VAL A 47 4.45 -3.93 0.99
N VAL A 48 3.95 -4.59 2.03
CA VAL A 48 4.69 -4.65 3.31
C VAL A 48 5.96 -5.48 3.16
N ASN A 49 5.91 -6.62 2.47
CA ASN A 49 7.09 -7.42 2.23
C ASN A 49 8.17 -6.65 1.47
N ASN A 50 7.76 -5.83 0.51
CA ASN A 50 8.66 -4.97 -0.22
C ASN A 50 9.21 -3.85 0.68
N THR A 51 8.33 -3.20 1.44
CA THR A 51 8.69 -2.08 2.32
C THR A 51 9.68 -2.50 3.42
N VAL A 52 9.46 -3.67 4.02
CA VAL A 52 10.32 -4.18 5.10
C VAL A 52 11.79 -4.28 4.69
N ARG A 53 12.06 -4.55 3.40
CA ARG A 53 13.44 -4.67 2.92
C ARG A 53 14.23 -3.36 3.00
N TYR A 54 13.54 -2.22 2.94
CA TYR A 54 14.17 -0.90 2.85
C TYR A 54 13.93 -0.02 4.06
N THR A 55 12.99 -0.40 4.91
CA THR A 55 12.67 0.32 6.14
C THR A 55 13.84 0.27 7.12
N ARG A 56 14.06 1.38 7.82
CA ARG A 56 15.08 1.47 8.87
C ARG A 56 14.52 1.01 10.21
N HIS A 57 13.46 1.68 10.70
CA HIS A 57 12.93 1.45 12.04
C HIS A 57 11.41 1.38 12.10
N LYS A 58 10.70 2.06 11.21
CA LYS A 58 9.24 2.24 11.34
C LYS A 58 8.49 2.07 10.03
N ILE A 59 7.34 1.42 10.13
CA ILE A 59 6.32 1.38 9.08
C ILE A 59 5.01 1.83 9.69
N CYS A 60 4.25 2.64 8.97
CA CYS A 60 2.90 3.02 9.36
C CYS A 60 1.92 2.62 8.28
N MET A 61 0.89 1.88 8.66
CA MET A 61 -0.25 1.58 7.79
C MET A 61 -1.43 2.44 8.25
N SER A 62 -2.04 3.14 7.33
CA SER A 62 -3.20 3.98 7.65
C SER A 62 -4.29 3.83 6.60
N ALA A 63 -5.52 4.06 7.02
CA ALA A 63 -6.67 4.09 6.12
C ALA A 63 -7.59 5.23 6.53
N ARG A 64 -8.04 6.00 5.55
CA ARG A 64 -8.99 7.07 5.78
C ARG A 64 -9.87 7.27 4.55
N ALA A 65 -11.03 7.85 4.75
CA ALA A 65 -11.91 8.25 3.66
C ALA A 65 -11.69 9.73 3.35
N GLU A 66 -11.58 10.06 2.07
CA GLU A 66 -11.58 11.43 1.58
C GLU A 66 -12.65 11.52 0.50
N GLY A 67 -13.83 12.07 0.84
CA GLY A 67 -14.97 12.09 -0.06
C GLY A 67 -15.39 10.68 -0.42
N ASP A 68 -15.44 10.39 -1.71
CA ASP A 68 -15.83 9.07 -2.23
C ASP A 68 -14.62 8.15 -2.48
N TRP A 69 -13.48 8.45 -1.88
CA TRP A 69 -12.28 7.66 -2.03
C TRP A 69 -11.79 7.12 -0.69
N LEU A 70 -11.38 5.88 -0.68
CA LEU A 70 -10.64 5.28 0.42
C LEU A 70 -9.16 5.40 0.10
N LEU A 71 -8.39 5.96 1.03
CA LEU A 71 -6.94 6.02 0.93
C LEU A 71 -6.35 5.05 1.95
N VAL A 72 -5.60 4.07 1.46
CA VAL A 72 -4.81 3.17 2.30
C VAL A 72 -3.35 3.46 2.00
N GLN A 73 -2.60 3.83 3.04
CA GLN A 73 -1.19 4.20 2.87
C GLN A 73 -0.29 3.31 3.71
N VAL A 74 0.85 2.97 3.12
CA VAL A 74 1.95 2.31 3.83
C VAL A 74 3.16 3.23 3.69
N THR A 75 3.60 3.80 4.80
CA THR A 75 4.74 4.72 4.83
C THR A 75 5.88 4.09 5.62
N ASP A 76 7.11 4.47 5.29
CA ASP A 76 8.30 3.98 5.97
C ASP A 76 9.30 5.12 6.20
N ASP A 77 10.35 4.82 6.96
CA ASP A 77 11.43 5.75 7.27
C ASP A 77 12.72 5.42 6.52
N GLY A 78 12.63 4.66 5.44
CA GLY A 78 13.77 4.28 4.61
C GLY A 78 14.19 5.37 3.63
N PRO A 79 15.01 5.02 2.64
CA PRO A 79 15.54 6.00 1.69
C PRO A 79 14.53 6.52 0.67
N GLY A 80 13.34 5.93 0.62
CA GLY A 80 12.33 6.31 -0.36
C GLY A 80 12.49 5.55 -1.67
N PHE A 81 11.60 5.85 -2.61
CA PHE A 81 11.59 5.23 -3.93
C PHE A 81 12.47 6.02 -4.90
N PRO A 82 13.12 5.34 -5.87
CA PRO A 82 13.79 6.04 -6.97
C PRO A 82 12.83 6.94 -7.73
N SER A 83 13.31 8.08 -8.21
CA SER A 83 12.48 9.05 -8.92
C SER A 83 11.73 8.48 -10.11
N ALA A 84 12.32 7.49 -10.80
CA ALA A 84 11.68 6.84 -11.94
C ALA A 84 10.43 6.03 -11.57
N MET A 85 10.25 5.70 -10.28
CA MET A 85 9.12 4.93 -9.79
C MET A 85 7.97 5.80 -9.27
N LEU A 86 8.18 7.11 -9.14
CA LEU A 86 7.19 7.98 -8.51
C LEU A 86 5.99 8.22 -9.42
N GLY A 87 4.81 8.39 -8.79
CA GLY A 87 3.56 8.62 -9.47
C GLY A 87 2.81 7.34 -9.79
N ARG A 88 1.75 7.46 -10.60
CA ARG A 88 0.85 6.35 -10.93
C ARG A 88 1.31 5.60 -12.18
N GLN A 89 1.78 6.34 -13.18
CA GLN A 89 2.04 5.79 -14.50
C GLN A 89 3.27 4.90 -14.52
N ALA A 90 4.30 5.23 -13.75
CA ALA A 90 5.55 4.49 -13.72
C ALA A 90 5.35 3.01 -13.33
N ILE A 91 4.43 2.74 -12.40
CA ILE A 91 4.12 1.36 -11.99
C ILE A 91 3.51 0.60 -13.15
N ARG A 92 2.56 1.21 -13.86
CA ARG A 92 1.87 0.59 -15.00
C ARG A 92 2.83 0.32 -16.15
N ASP A 93 3.81 1.18 -16.33
CA ASP A 93 4.78 1.06 -17.42
C ASP A 93 5.93 0.10 -17.09
N GLY A 94 5.93 -0.48 -15.87
CA GLY A 94 6.98 -1.43 -15.48
C GLY A 94 8.33 -0.79 -15.18
N ALA A 95 8.37 0.52 -14.94
CA ALA A 95 9.62 1.25 -14.69
C ALA A 95 10.37 0.76 -13.45
N GLN A 96 9.68 0.09 -12.54
CA GLN A 96 10.25 -0.43 -11.30
C GLN A 96 11.01 -1.75 -11.47
N LEU A 97 11.05 -2.32 -12.68
CA LEU A 97 11.78 -3.56 -12.93
C LEU A 97 13.27 -3.32 -12.84
N ASP A 98 13.90 -3.89 -11.82
CA ASP A 98 15.35 -3.81 -11.63
C ASP A 98 15.86 -5.11 -10.99
N PRO A 99 16.24 -6.10 -11.82
CA PRO A 99 16.71 -7.39 -11.30
C PRO A 99 17.97 -7.28 -10.45
N GLN A 100 18.81 -6.27 -10.69
CA GLN A 100 20.06 -6.12 -9.93
C GLN A 100 19.82 -5.69 -8.50
N GLN A 101 18.73 -4.98 -8.25
CA GLN A 101 18.33 -4.55 -6.90
C GLN A 101 17.34 -5.52 -6.24
N GLY A 102 17.06 -6.65 -6.89
CA GLY A 102 16.11 -7.62 -6.38
C GLY A 102 14.66 -7.21 -6.52
N ARG A 103 14.39 -6.12 -7.25
CA ARG A 103 13.04 -5.66 -7.53
C ARG A 103 12.60 -6.17 -8.89
N THR A 104 11.62 -7.09 -8.87
CA THR A 104 11.07 -7.60 -10.13
C THR A 104 10.01 -6.68 -10.72
N GLY A 105 9.41 -5.82 -9.88
CA GLY A 105 8.30 -4.95 -10.25
C GLY A 105 6.96 -5.67 -10.37
N LEU A 106 6.98 -6.98 -10.35
CA LEU A 106 5.74 -7.76 -10.50
C LEU A 106 4.78 -7.55 -9.32
N GLY A 107 5.33 -7.40 -8.11
CA GLY A 107 4.51 -7.15 -6.92
C GLY A 107 3.75 -5.84 -7.01
N LEU A 108 4.42 -4.75 -7.44
CA LEU A 108 3.77 -3.45 -7.59
C LEU A 108 2.80 -3.44 -8.77
N TYR A 109 3.16 -4.10 -9.87
CA TYR A 109 2.25 -4.25 -11.00
C TYR A 109 0.98 -5.00 -10.58
N PHE A 110 1.12 -6.06 -9.81
CA PHE A 110 -0.01 -6.78 -9.24
C PHE A 110 -0.89 -5.86 -8.40
N CYS A 111 -0.28 -5.00 -7.57
CA CYS A 111 -1.03 -4.02 -6.79
C CYS A 111 -1.85 -3.08 -7.68
N ALA A 112 -1.27 -2.62 -8.77
CA ALA A 112 -1.97 -1.76 -9.71
C ALA A 112 -3.17 -2.47 -10.35
N LEU A 113 -3.02 -3.75 -10.69
CA LEU A 113 -4.11 -4.56 -11.23
C LEU A 113 -5.24 -4.74 -10.22
N VAL A 114 -4.90 -5.05 -8.96
CA VAL A 114 -5.90 -5.21 -7.91
C VAL A 114 -6.67 -3.91 -7.72
N ALA A 115 -5.97 -2.78 -7.67
CA ALA A 115 -6.63 -1.48 -7.54
C ALA A 115 -7.56 -1.21 -8.73
N ASP A 116 -7.11 -1.48 -9.94
CA ASP A 116 -7.88 -1.26 -11.16
C ASP A 116 -9.18 -2.09 -11.18
N MET A 117 -9.16 -3.28 -10.57
CA MET A 117 -10.33 -4.15 -10.47
C MET A 117 -11.39 -3.60 -9.51
N HIS A 118 -11.02 -2.68 -8.63
CA HIS A 118 -11.94 -2.05 -7.68
C HIS A 118 -12.48 -0.76 -8.28
N GLY A 119 -13.35 -0.87 -9.27
CA GLY A 119 -13.88 0.29 -9.96
C GLY A 119 -15.37 0.18 -10.22
N GLY A 120 -15.99 1.32 -10.53
CA GLY A 120 -17.38 1.42 -10.89
C GLY A 120 -17.66 2.84 -11.39
N ASP A 121 -18.75 3.01 -12.17
CA ASP A 121 -19.21 4.30 -12.68
C ASP A 121 -18.12 5.12 -13.40
N GLY A 122 -17.23 4.43 -14.13
CA GLY A 122 -16.18 5.08 -14.89
C GLY A 122 -14.92 5.41 -14.09
N GLU A 123 -14.95 5.25 -12.77
CA GLU A 123 -13.79 5.47 -11.91
C GLU A 123 -13.18 4.13 -11.49
N ARG A 124 -11.86 4.10 -11.40
CA ARG A 124 -11.13 2.90 -11.01
C ARG A 124 -10.14 3.22 -9.91
N GLY A 125 -9.88 2.22 -9.08
CA GLY A 125 -8.82 2.33 -8.10
C GLY A 125 -7.45 2.44 -8.76
N TYR A 126 -6.50 2.98 -8.00
CA TYR A 126 -5.13 3.10 -8.49
C TYR A 126 -4.15 3.10 -7.32
N VAL A 127 -2.88 2.87 -7.65
CA VAL A 127 -1.80 2.95 -6.68
C VAL A 127 -0.82 4.05 -7.12
N GLU A 128 -0.18 4.65 -6.14
CA GLU A 128 0.77 5.74 -6.38
C GLU A 128 1.92 5.63 -5.40
N LEU A 129 3.13 5.84 -5.88
CA LEU A 129 4.31 5.93 -5.03
C LEU A 129 4.77 7.37 -4.91
N SER A 130 5.12 7.76 -3.69
CA SER A 130 5.66 9.08 -3.42
C SER A 130 6.74 9.00 -2.34
N ASN A 131 7.45 10.07 -2.12
CA ASN A 131 8.45 10.20 -1.07
C ASN A 131 8.10 11.33 -0.12
N GLY A 132 8.72 11.33 1.06
CA GLY A 132 8.54 12.41 2.01
C GLY A 132 7.23 12.32 2.79
N GLY A 133 6.67 11.12 2.95
CA GLY A 133 5.50 10.91 3.77
C GLY A 133 5.76 11.21 5.23
N GLU A 134 4.82 10.84 6.09
CA GLU A 134 4.85 11.15 7.53
C GLU A 134 6.16 10.72 8.21
N LEU A 135 6.76 9.61 7.78
CA LEU A 135 8.01 9.09 8.35
C LEU A 135 9.25 9.50 7.55
N GLY A 136 9.09 10.30 6.50
CA GLY A 136 10.21 10.85 5.74
C GLY A 136 10.77 9.98 4.63
N GLY A 137 10.33 8.74 4.54
CA GLY A 137 10.79 7.82 3.51
C GLY A 137 9.79 7.65 2.38
N GLY A 138 9.60 6.41 1.92
CA GLY A 138 8.63 6.11 0.87
C GLY A 138 7.20 6.11 1.36
N CYS A 139 6.28 6.36 0.45
CA CYS A 139 4.85 6.30 0.71
C CYS A 139 4.16 5.56 -0.44
N PHE A 140 3.55 4.43 -0.11
CA PHE A 140 2.67 3.71 -1.03
C PHE A 140 1.24 4.12 -0.73
N THR A 141 0.48 4.53 -1.73
CA THR A 141 -0.93 4.90 -1.58
C THR A 141 -1.79 4.06 -2.49
N LEU A 142 -2.76 3.36 -1.89
CA LEU A 142 -3.84 2.70 -2.60
C LEU A 142 -5.07 3.58 -2.51
N GLN A 143 -5.68 3.91 -3.64
CA GLN A 143 -6.92 4.67 -3.67
C GLN A 143 -8.02 3.85 -4.33
N LEU A 144 -9.11 3.64 -3.60
CA LEU A 144 -10.26 2.88 -4.07
C LEU A 144 -11.50 3.76 -4.08
N PRO A 145 -12.24 3.83 -5.20
CA PRO A 145 -13.47 4.61 -5.23
C PRO A 145 -14.57 3.91 -4.44
N ARG A 146 -15.53 4.70 -3.96
CA ARG A 146 -16.73 4.14 -3.34
C ARG A 146 -17.60 3.54 -4.45
N LEU A 147 -17.93 2.28 -4.29
CA LEU A 147 -18.83 1.63 -5.23
C LEU A 147 -20.25 2.07 -4.95
N SER A 148 -21.00 2.39 -6.02
CA SER A 148 -22.40 2.74 -5.84
C SER A 148 -23.17 1.51 -5.36
N SER A 149 -24.00 1.72 -4.33
CA SER A 149 -24.88 0.68 -3.82
C SER A 149 -26.09 0.56 -4.72
N ASN A 150 -26.15 -0.50 -5.47
CA ASN A 150 -27.37 -0.82 -6.24
C ASN A 150 -28.17 -1.90 -5.52
#